data_9f54dc0b929dbb42f367d2a1bc6ca502
#
_entry.id   9f54dc0b929dbb42f367d2a1bc6ca502
#
_cell.length_a   1.000
_cell.length_b   1.000
_cell.length_c   1.000
_cell.angle_alpha   90.00
_cell.angle_beta   90.00
_cell.angle_gamma   90.00
#
_symmetry.space_group_name_H-M   'P 1'
#
loop_
_entity.id
_entity.type
_entity.pdbx_description
1 polymer ?
#
loop_
_entity_poly.entity_id
_entity_poly.type
_entity_poly.pdbx_seq_one_letter_code
_entity_poly.pdbx_strand_id
1 'polypeptide(L)'
;MASGVFCWFLMKHLHQDAADFRWAIHIAHQLLARRNPYDTSFEQYPLTAGLFALPFVHLQPEIAAGLFYGLSSALLAFGLTRTGYHRLLVFLAYPYWAALLTAQWSPIIAASTFFPLLLPLTMAKPQVGIPVFLTSVTRRGLGACLLIGALSLAVMPRWPWLWLAQTNHYEHFIPLLVLPGPLLLLALWRGRDRDAIFLLLMACMPQRWFFDSFVLWLIPKSRREIIWTAVFSWGAGLLRWYHTPHHFTEVGRWTVLFIYLPMLVVVLSRTTAKYSQLEVKC
;
A
#
# COMPACT_ATOMS: atom_id res chain seq x y z
N MET A 1 -1.09 -11.20 14.63
CA MET A 1 -1.59 -12.58 14.47
C MET A 1 -3.10 -12.64 14.19
N ALA A 2 -3.97 -11.95 14.97
CA ALA A 2 -5.42 -11.96 14.73
C ALA A 2 -5.81 -11.65 13.27
N SER A 3 -5.21 -10.61 12.65
CA SER A 3 -5.47 -10.25 11.24
C SER A 3 -5.12 -11.37 10.26
N GLY A 4 -4.07 -12.15 10.52
CA GLY A 4 -3.69 -13.28 9.65
C GLY A 4 -4.67 -14.45 9.76
N VAL A 5 -5.10 -14.77 10.98
CA VAL A 5 -6.12 -15.82 11.20
C VAL A 5 -7.44 -15.40 10.56
N PHE A 6 -7.82 -14.13 10.71
CA PHE A 6 -9.05 -13.62 10.11
C PHE A 6 -8.96 -13.57 8.57
N CYS A 7 -7.84 -13.15 8.00
CA CYS A 7 -7.61 -13.19 6.57
C CYS A 7 -7.68 -14.63 6.04
N TRP A 8 -6.99 -15.59 6.67
CA TRP A 8 -7.08 -17.00 6.31
C TRP A 8 -8.51 -17.53 6.33
N PHE A 9 -9.25 -17.24 7.43
CA PHE A 9 -10.65 -17.66 7.57
C PHE A 9 -11.51 -17.10 6.42
N LEU A 10 -11.39 -15.81 6.11
CA LEU A 10 -12.14 -15.16 5.03
C LEU A 10 -11.78 -15.74 3.65
N MET A 11 -10.50 -15.94 3.35
CA MET A 11 -10.07 -16.53 2.08
C MET A 11 -10.68 -17.91 1.89
N LYS A 12 -10.61 -18.75 2.93
CA LYS A 12 -11.21 -20.09 2.92
C LYS A 12 -12.74 -20.07 2.80
N HIS A 13 -13.40 -19.22 3.58
CA HIS A 13 -14.85 -19.14 3.63
C HIS A 13 -15.46 -18.53 2.37
N LEU A 14 -14.82 -17.52 1.79
CA LEU A 14 -15.26 -16.85 0.58
C LEU A 14 -14.73 -17.51 -0.72
N HIS A 15 -14.00 -18.62 -0.62
CA HIS A 15 -13.38 -19.32 -1.75
C HIS A 15 -12.53 -18.42 -2.66
N GLN A 16 -11.79 -17.47 -2.06
CA GLN A 16 -11.00 -16.48 -2.79
C GLN A 16 -9.52 -16.84 -2.98
N ASP A 17 -9.13 -18.09 -2.71
CA ASP A 17 -7.74 -18.54 -2.74
C ASP A 17 -6.82 -17.63 -1.92
N ALA A 18 -5.84 -16.98 -2.57
CA ALA A 18 -4.97 -15.98 -1.96
C ALA A 18 -5.34 -14.54 -2.37
N ALA A 19 -6.51 -14.31 -2.94
CA ALA A 19 -6.98 -13.02 -3.46
C ALA A 19 -5.88 -12.32 -4.32
N ASP A 20 -5.53 -11.04 -4.07
CA ASP A 20 -4.50 -10.34 -4.86
C ASP A 20 -3.08 -10.88 -4.65
N PHE A 21 -2.81 -11.54 -3.52
CA PHE A 21 -1.51 -12.16 -3.29
C PHE A 21 -1.25 -13.37 -4.21
N ARG A 22 -2.30 -13.99 -4.78
CA ARG A 22 -2.20 -15.08 -5.76
C ARG A 22 -1.35 -14.71 -6.98
N TRP A 23 -1.38 -13.45 -7.43
CA TRP A 23 -0.60 -13.00 -8.57
C TRP A 23 0.90 -13.08 -8.29
N ALA A 24 1.33 -12.66 -7.12
CA ALA A 24 2.73 -12.81 -6.71
C ALA A 24 3.14 -14.29 -6.56
N ILE A 25 2.27 -15.13 -6.00
CA ILE A 25 2.49 -16.58 -5.91
C ILE A 25 2.56 -17.19 -7.32
N HIS A 26 1.71 -16.76 -8.27
CA HIS A 26 1.75 -17.21 -9.66
C HIS A 26 3.11 -16.89 -10.31
N ILE A 27 3.60 -15.66 -10.19
CA ILE A 27 4.93 -15.29 -10.68
C ILE A 27 5.99 -16.20 -10.07
N ALA A 28 5.95 -16.45 -8.75
CA ALA A 28 6.89 -17.31 -8.06
C ALA A 28 6.87 -18.76 -8.61
N HIS A 29 5.69 -19.32 -8.87
CA HIS A 29 5.53 -20.64 -9.50
C HIS A 29 6.14 -20.67 -10.90
N GLN A 30 5.88 -19.66 -11.74
CA GLN A 30 6.44 -19.60 -13.07
C GLN A 30 7.98 -19.51 -13.05
N LEU A 31 8.54 -18.73 -12.12
CA LEU A 31 9.99 -18.63 -11.93
C LEU A 31 10.60 -19.98 -11.52
N LEU A 32 10.00 -20.71 -10.58
CA LEU A 32 10.48 -22.04 -10.18
C LEU A 32 10.38 -23.06 -11.31
N ALA A 33 9.36 -22.94 -12.16
CA ALA A 33 9.17 -23.75 -13.35
C ALA A 33 10.06 -23.32 -14.53
N ARG A 34 10.93 -22.28 -14.34
CA ARG A 34 11.76 -21.66 -15.40
C ARG A 34 10.95 -21.18 -16.61
N ARG A 35 9.74 -20.72 -16.38
CA ARG A 35 8.83 -20.13 -17.38
C ARG A 35 8.79 -18.62 -17.23
N ASN A 36 8.50 -17.92 -18.34
CA ASN A 36 8.28 -16.49 -18.29
C ASN A 36 6.86 -16.20 -17.76
N PRO A 37 6.70 -15.53 -16.61
CA PRO A 37 5.38 -15.23 -16.06
C PRO A 37 4.55 -14.28 -16.94
N TYR A 38 5.17 -13.50 -17.80
CA TYR A 38 4.52 -12.51 -18.67
C TYR A 38 4.05 -13.06 -20.03
N ASP A 39 4.28 -14.34 -20.30
CA ASP A 39 3.78 -15.01 -21.52
C ASP A 39 2.30 -15.44 -21.36
N THR A 40 1.81 -15.52 -20.13
CA THR A 40 0.41 -15.78 -19.83
C THR A 40 -0.37 -14.48 -19.74
N SER A 41 -1.65 -14.52 -20.08
CA SER A 41 -2.50 -13.34 -20.13
C SER A 41 -2.52 -12.55 -18.81
N PHE A 42 -2.12 -11.29 -18.87
CA PHE A 42 -2.43 -10.26 -17.89
C PHE A 42 -1.78 -10.39 -16.52
N GLU A 43 -0.45 -10.35 -16.45
CA GLU A 43 0.27 -10.27 -15.18
C GLU A 43 0.43 -8.81 -14.72
N GLN A 44 -0.28 -8.43 -13.65
CA GLN A 44 -0.32 -7.03 -13.17
C GLN A 44 0.84 -6.66 -12.25
N TYR A 45 1.58 -7.64 -11.73
CA TYR A 45 2.63 -7.40 -10.74
C TYR A 45 4.03 -7.47 -11.34
N PRO A 46 4.98 -6.65 -10.83
CA PRO A 46 6.39 -6.75 -11.23
C PRO A 46 7.02 -8.05 -10.70
N LEU A 47 8.10 -8.49 -11.35
CA LEU A 47 8.82 -9.72 -10.99
C LEU A 47 9.23 -9.76 -9.51
N THR A 48 9.55 -8.60 -8.95
CA THR A 48 9.94 -8.45 -7.54
C THR A 48 8.85 -8.91 -6.58
N ALA A 49 7.57 -8.79 -6.92
CA ALA A 49 6.48 -9.34 -6.10
C ALA A 49 6.58 -10.88 -6.02
N GLY A 50 6.88 -11.54 -7.13
CA GLY A 50 7.10 -12.99 -7.16
C GLY A 50 8.30 -13.42 -6.33
N LEU A 51 9.41 -12.66 -6.37
CA LEU A 51 10.57 -12.97 -5.53
C LEU A 51 10.23 -12.95 -4.02
N PHE A 52 9.40 -11.99 -3.58
CA PHE A 52 8.93 -11.92 -2.20
C PHE A 52 7.90 -13.01 -1.86
N ALA A 53 7.19 -13.54 -2.85
CA ALA A 53 6.23 -14.62 -2.66
C ALA A 53 6.86 -16.03 -2.64
N LEU A 54 8.14 -16.18 -3.05
CA LEU A 54 8.83 -17.50 -3.05
C LEU A 54 8.68 -18.30 -1.76
N PRO A 55 8.78 -17.71 -0.54
CA PRO A 55 8.61 -18.48 0.70
C PRO A 55 7.20 -19.08 0.89
N PHE A 56 6.22 -18.60 0.15
CA PHE A 56 4.81 -18.99 0.30
C PHE A 56 4.32 -19.95 -0.79
N VAL A 57 5.14 -20.22 -1.80
CA VAL A 57 4.74 -20.91 -3.04
C VAL A 57 4.25 -22.33 -2.83
N HIS A 58 4.74 -23.03 -1.80
CA HIS A 58 4.35 -24.41 -1.48
C HIS A 58 3.20 -24.51 -0.45
N LEU A 59 2.69 -23.37 0.00
CA LEU A 59 1.57 -23.32 0.95
C LEU A 59 0.23 -23.36 0.22
N GLN A 60 -0.81 -23.86 0.90
CA GLN A 60 -2.17 -23.68 0.42
C GLN A 60 -2.46 -22.18 0.28
N PRO A 61 -3.17 -21.73 -0.77
CA PRO A 61 -3.35 -20.32 -1.09
C PRO A 61 -3.89 -19.49 0.08
N GLU A 62 -4.88 -20.01 0.81
CA GLU A 62 -5.49 -19.32 1.95
C GLU A 62 -4.52 -19.18 3.13
N ILE A 63 -3.67 -20.21 3.35
CA ILE A 63 -2.63 -20.18 4.39
C ILE A 63 -1.56 -19.16 4.01
N ALA A 64 -1.14 -19.16 2.74
CA ALA A 64 -0.18 -18.20 2.22
C ALA A 64 -0.68 -16.75 2.42
N ALA A 65 -1.95 -16.46 2.05
CA ALA A 65 -2.57 -15.16 2.25
C ALA A 65 -2.63 -14.77 3.74
N GLY A 66 -3.08 -15.69 4.60
CA GLY A 66 -3.17 -15.45 6.04
C GLY A 66 -1.83 -15.18 6.68
N LEU A 67 -0.79 -15.95 6.34
CA LEU A 67 0.57 -15.73 6.85
C LEU A 67 1.17 -14.43 6.33
N PHE A 68 1.06 -14.16 5.03
CA PHE A 68 1.53 -12.91 4.42
C PHE A 68 0.89 -11.69 5.08
N TYR A 69 -0.45 -11.68 5.18
CA TYR A 69 -1.17 -10.55 5.75
C TYR A 69 -0.95 -10.42 7.27
N GLY A 70 -0.87 -11.55 7.98
CA GLY A 70 -0.55 -11.60 9.40
C GLY A 70 0.83 -11.05 9.72
N LEU A 71 1.85 -11.45 8.96
CA LEU A 71 3.21 -10.93 9.08
C LEU A 71 3.27 -9.43 8.75
N SER A 72 2.63 -9.03 7.67
CA SER A 72 2.53 -7.62 7.25
C SER A 72 1.94 -6.74 8.35
N SER A 73 0.83 -7.18 8.93
CA SER A 73 0.15 -6.48 10.02
C SER A 73 0.96 -6.46 11.32
N ALA A 74 1.65 -7.56 11.64
CA ALA A 74 2.49 -7.65 12.84
C ALA A 74 3.70 -6.71 12.75
N LEU A 75 4.38 -6.67 11.61
CA LEU A 75 5.50 -5.77 11.36
C LEU A 75 5.04 -4.31 11.42
N LEU A 76 3.91 -3.99 10.79
CA LEU A 76 3.34 -2.65 10.86
C LEU A 76 2.99 -2.26 12.29
N ALA A 77 2.30 -3.13 13.03
CA ALA A 77 1.95 -2.88 14.43
C ALA A 77 3.18 -2.63 15.29
N PHE A 78 4.21 -3.47 15.14
CA PHE A 78 5.48 -3.30 15.85
C PHE A 78 6.18 -1.99 15.49
N GLY A 79 6.21 -1.62 14.21
CA GLY A 79 6.76 -0.33 13.78
C GLY A 79 6.02 0.86 14.36
N LEU A 80 4.68 0.83 14.34
CA LEU A 80 3.82 1.89 14.87
C LEU A 80 3.94 2.06 16.39
N THR A 81 4.03 0.97 17.14
CA THR A 81 4.14 1.02 18.62
C THR A 81 5.42 1.70 19.10
N ARG A 82 6.49 1.76 18.28
CA ARG A 82 7.71 2.52 18.60
C ARG A 82 7.45 4.03 18.79
N THR A 83 6.39 4.54 18.16
CA THR A 83 5.99 5.96 18.28
C THR A 83 4.78 6.16 19.20
N GLY A 84 4.16 5.08 19.66
CA GLY A 84 3.06 5.10 20.62
C GLY A 84 1.94 4.11 20.31
N TYR A 85 1.40 3.46 21.34
CA TYR A 85 0.35 2.45 21.19
C TYR A 85 -0.94 2.96 20.54
N HIS A 86 -1.24 4.27 20.70
CA HIS A 86 -2.41 4.87 20.03
C HIS A 86 -2.35 4.78 18.51
N ARG A 87 -1.16 4.62 17.94
CA ARG A 87 -0.96 4.42 16.50
C ARG A 87 -1.60 3.12 15.99
N LEU A 88 -1.87 2.15 16.85
CA LEU A 88 -2.59 0.93 16.48
C LEU A 88 -4.03 1.20 16.05
N LEU A 89 -4.59 2.36 16.38
CA LEU A 89 -5.92 2.77 15.89
C LEU A 89 -6.01 2.89 14.36
N VAL A 90 -4.88 2.93 13.63
CA VAL A 90 -4.88 2.89 12.15
C VAL A 90 -5.51 1.61 11.60
N PHE A 91 -5.49 0.51 12.36
CA PHE A 91 -6.14 -0.74 11.99
C PHE A 91 -7.68 -0.67 11.99
N LEU A 92 -8.27 0.42 12.51
CA LEU A 92 -9.71 0.69 12.44
C LEU A 92 -10.12 1.35 11.12
N ALA A 93 -9.18 1.80 10.30
CA ALA A 93 -9.47 2.47 9.03
C ALA A 93 -10.05 1.51 8.00
N TYR A 94 -11.07 1.94 7.26
CA TYR A 94 -11.70 1.12 6.22
C TYR A 94 -10.72 0.56 5.18
N PRO A 95 -9.72 1.32 4.66
CA PRO A 95 -8.76 0.76 3.71
C PRO A 95 -7.92 -0.40 4.25
N TYR A 96 -7.71 -0.49 5.57
CA TYR A 96 -7.06 -1.66 6.16
C TYR A 96 -7.94 -2.92 6.03
N TRP A 97 -9.24 -2.79 6.28
CA TRP A 97 -10.18 -3.90 6.14
C TRP A 97 -10.37 -4.30 4.68
N ALA A 98 -10.44 -3.32 3.77
CA ALA A 98 -10.44 -3.59 2.34
C ALA A 98 -9.16 -4.33 1.89
N ALA A 99 -8.00 -3.95 2.45
CA ALA A 99 -6.73 -4.63 2.19
C ALA A 99 -6.70 -6.05 2.76
N LEU A 100 -7.33 -6.28 3.92
CA LEU A 100 -7.43 -7.59 4.55
C LEU A 100 -8.28 -8.56 3.71
N LEU A 101 -9.42 -8.08 3.20
CA LEU A 101 -10.34 -8.86 2.36
C LEU A 101 -9.69 -9.31 1.04
N THR A 102 -8.62 -8.68 0.62
CA THR A 102 -7.95 -8.93 -0.66
C THR A 102 -6.47 -9.30 -0.52
N ALA A 103 -5.99 -9.58 0.71
CA ALA A 103 -4.60 -9.94 1.02
C ALA A 103 -3.57 -8.99 0.38
N GLN A 104 -3.75 -7.67 0.58
CA GLN A 104 -3.01 -6.60 -0.10
C GLN A 104 -1.62 -6.30 0.48
N TRP A 105 -0.78 -5.69 -0.36
CA TRP A 105 0.58 -5.27 -0.05
C TRP A 105 0.67 -3.99 0.80
N SER A 106 -0.36 -3.16 0.84
CA SER A 106 -0.30 -1.85 1.50
C SER A 106 0.14 -1.88 2.98
N PRO A 107 -0.23 -2.88 3.83
CA PRO A 107 0.29 -2.93 5.20
C PRO A 107 1.81 -3.20 5.28
N ILE A 108 2.35 -4.10 4.44
CA ILE A 108 3.78 -4.40 4.48
C ILE A 108 4.61 -3.26 3.87
N ILE A 109 4.08 -2.60 2.84
CA ILE A 109 4.70 -1.40 2.26
C ILE A 109 4.72 -0.27 3.31
N ALA A 110 3.63 -0.05 4.05
CA ALA A 110 3.63 0.90 5.17
C ALA A 110 4.64 0.52 6.26
N ALA A 111 4.75 -0.78 6.60
CA ALA A 111 5.71 -1.28 7.57
C ALA A 111 7.16 -1.01 7.16
N SER A 112 7.49 -1.02 5.86
CA SER A 112 8.84 -0.80 5.36
C SER A 112 9.43 0.56 5.77
N THR A 113 8.58 1.56 6.09
CA THR A 113 9.02 2.86 6.59
C THR A 113 9.73 2.79 7.95
N PHE A 114 9.47 1.74 8.74
CA PHE A 114 10.07 1.51 10.05
C PHE A 114 11.27 0.57 10.02
N PHE A 115 11.45 -0.17 8.92
CA PHE A 115 12.48 -1.20 8.77
C PHE A 115 13.22 -1.01 7.44
N PRO A 116 14.38 -0.33 7.43
CA PRO A 116 15.10 -0.01 6.20
C PRO A 116 15.36 -1.20 5.27
N LEU A 117 15.63 -2.39 5.82
CA LEU A 117 15.89 -3.60 5.02
C LEU A 117 14.61 -4.16 4.34
N LEU A 118 13.43 -3.72 4.76
CA LEU A 118 12.15 -4.08 4.12
C LEU A 118 11.74 -3.10 3.02
N LEU A 119 12.50 -2.02 2.79
CA LEU A 119 12.20 -1.04 1.77
C LEU A 119 12.07 -1.64 0.35
N PRO A 120 12.79 -2.71 -0.04
CA PRO A 120 12.57 -3.38 -1.33
C PRO A 120 11.14 -3.86 -1.57
N LEU A 121 10.34 -4.10 -0.52
CA LEU A 121 8.92 -4.47 -0.66
C LEU A 121 8.08 -3.40 -1.36
N THR A 122 8.54 -2.14 -1.39
CA THR A 122 7.94 -1.07 -2.20
C THR A 122 7.98 -1.38 -3.70
N MET A 123 8.93 -2.19 -4.15
CA MET A 123 9.05 -2.62 -5.55
C MET A 123 8.01 -3.65 -5.97
N ALA A 124 7.32 -4.29 -5.02
CA ALA A 124 6.27 -5.27 -5.32
C ALA A 124 4.98 -4.61 -5.84
N LYS A 125 4.72 -3.35 -5.46
CA LYS A 125 3.54 -2.59 -5.89
C LYS A 125 3.93 -1.13 -6.09
N PRO A 126 4.54 -0.77 -7.24
CA PRO A 126 5.18 0.54 -7.46
C PRO A 126 4.25 1.73 -7.26
N GLN A 127 2.97 1.65 -7.64
CA GLN A 127 2.01 2.75 -7.51
C GLN A 127 1.78 3.16 -6.04
N VAL A 128 1.98 2.25 -5.09
CA VAL A 128 1.92 2.55 -3.65
C VAL A 128 3.33 2.70 -3.09
N GLY A 129 4.27 1.95 -3.64
CA GLY A 129 5.65 1.86 -3.17
C GLY A 129 6.49 3.09 -3.48
N ILE A 130 6.35 3.71 -4.66
CA ILE A 130 7.17 4.88 -5.05
C ILE A 130 7.01 6.04 -4.06
N PRO A 131 5.79 6.48 -3.66
CA PRO A 131 5.64 7.52 -2.66
C PRO A 131 6.28 7.17 -1.31
N VAL A 132 6.12 5.93 -0.86
CA VAL A 132 6.73 5.44 0.38
C VAL A 132 8.25 5.42 0.26
N PHE A 133 8.80 4.92 -0.85
CA PHE A 133 10.23 4.90 -1.10
C PHE A 133 10.81 6.32 -1.06
N LEU A 134 10.29 7.24 -1.87
CA LEU A 134 10.81 8.61 -2.00
C LEU A 134 10.81 9.38 -0.66
N THR A 135 9.83 9.10 0.18
CA THR A 135 9.71 9.77 1.48
C THR A 135 10.39 9.03 2.65
N SER A 136 10.85 7.78 2.45
CA SER A 136 11.39 6.96 3.55
C SER A 136 12.76 6.35 3.25
N VAL A 137 13.37 6.71 2.11
CA VAL A 137 14.64 6.14 1.68
C VAL A 137 15.77 6.43 2.69
N THR A 138 16.53 5.39 3.00
CA THR A 138 17.77 5.44 3.79
C THR A 138 18.89 4.79 2.98
N ARG A 139 20.16 5.05 3.34
CA ARG A 139 21.30 4.42 2.65
C ARG A 139 21.23 2.90 2.67
N ARG A 140 20.83 2.29 3.81
CA ARG A 140 20.66 0.82 3.94
C ARG A 140 19.48 0.32 3.12
N GLY A 141 18.36 1.04 3.14
CA GLY A 141 17.18 0.71 2.35
C GLY A 141 17.45 0.80 0.84
N LEU A 142 18.17 1.85 0.41
CA LEU A 142 18.57 1.99 -0.99
C LEU A 142 19.47 0.83 -1.43
N GLY A 143 20.48 0.47 -0.61
CA GLY A 143 21.34 -0.68 -0.91
C GLY A 143 20.55 -1.98 -1.04
N ALA A 144 19.58 -2.22 -0.14
CA ALA A 144 18.70 -3.37 -0.22
C ALA A 144 17.82 -3.36 -1.50
N CYS A 145 17.28 -2.19 -1.89
CA CYS A 145 16.52 -2.06 -3.14
C CYS A 145 17.39 -2.33 -4.37
N LEU A 146 18.62 -1.81 -4.40
CA LEU A 146 19.57 -2.07 -5.49
C LEU A 146 19.91 -3.56 -5.59
N LEU A 147 20.11 -4.23 -4.45
CA LEU A 147 20.37 -5.67 -4.41
C LEU A 147 19.19 -6.46 -4.99
N ILE A 148 17.97 -6.22 -4.52
CA ILE A 148 16.77 -6.93 -5.02
C ILE A 148 16.51 -6.59 -6.50
N GLY A 149 16.71 -5.34 -6.91
CA GLY A 149 16.64 -4.92 -8.31
C GLY A 149 17.65 -5.67 -9.18
N ALA A 150 18.91 -5.74 -8.75
CA ALA A 150 19.97 -6.46 -9.46
C ALA A 150 19.64 -7.97 -9.54
N LEU A 151 19.21 -8.59 -8.44
CA LEU A 151 18.79 -9.99 -8.43
C LEU A 151 17.61 -10.23 -9.37
N SER A 152 16.60 -9.36 -9.40
CA SER A 152 15.47 -9.50 -10.31
C SER A 152 15.88 -9.42 -11.79
N LEU A 153 16.81 -8.52 -12.11
CA LEU A 153 17.36 -8.40 -13.48
C LEU A 153 18.27 -9.58 -13.83
N ALA A 154 19.02 -10.14 -12.87
CA ALA A 154 19.82 -11.34 -13.10
C ALA A 154 18.93 -12.57 -13.39
N VAL A 155 17.76 -12.68 -12.72
CA VAL A 155 16.80 -13.75 -12.97
C VAL A 155 16.14 -13.59 -14.34
N MET A 156 15.70 -12.37 -14.69
CA MET A 156 15.01 -12.09 -15.95
C MET A 156 15.31 -10.64 -16.40
N PRO A 157 16.34 -10.42 -17.26
CA PRO A 157 16.77 -9.06 -17.63
C PRO A 157 15.68 -8.23 -18.33
N ARG A 158 14.76 -8.86 -19.04
CA ARG A 158 13.72 -8.19 -19.83
C ARG A 158 12.41 -7.96 -19.06
N TRP A 159 12.29 -8.44 -17.82
CA TRP A 159 11.03 -8.36 -17.07
C TRP A 159 10.45 -6.94 -16.94
N PRO A 160 11.24 -5.85 -16.79
CA PRO A 160 10.63 -4.53 -16.63
C PRO A 160 9.83 -4.12 -17.88
N TRP A 161 10.34 -4.41 -19.07
CA TRP A 161 9.68 -4.10 -20.33
C TRP A 161 8.44 -4.98 -20.56
N LEU A 162 8.54 -6.26 -20.23
CA LEU A 162 7.43 -7.20 -20.34
C LEU A 162 6.30 -6.82 -19.39
N TRP A 163 6.63 -6.48 -18.15
CA TRP A 163 5.65 -5.99 -17.18
C TRP A 163 5.01 -4.67 -17.61
N LEU A 164 5.79 -3.69 -18.05
CA LEU A 164 5.26 -2.40 -18.50
C LEU A 164 4.30 -2.56 -19.69
N ALA A 165 4.54 -3.50 -20.58
CA ALA A 165 3.63 -3.81 -21.69
C ALA A 165 2.25 -4.30 -21.18
N GLN A 166 2.19 -4.99 -20.03
CA GLN A 166 0.95 -5.45 -19.43
C GLN A 166 0.17 -4.32 -18.72
N THR A 167 0.84 -3.24 -18.31
CA THR A 167 0.20 -2.15 -17.55
C THR A 167 -0.79 -1.33 -18.40
N ASN A 168 -0.76 -1.41 -19.71
CA ASN A 168 -1.67 -0.70 -20.60
C ASN A 168 -3.16 -1.10 -20.41
N HIS A 169 -3.42 -2.27 -19.85
CA HIS A 169 -4.76 -2.77 -19.57
C HIS A 169 -5.20 -2.52 -18.11
N TYR A 170 -4.40 -1.76 -17.34
CA TYR A 170 -4.66 -1.52 -15.94
C TYR A 170 -5.68 -0.39 -15.75
N GLU A 171 -6.92 -0.75 -15.49
CA GLU A 171 -7.95 0.23 -15.13
C GLU A 171 -7.67 0.83 -13.76
N HIS A 172 -7.65 2.16 -13.68
CA HIS A 172 -7.26 2.92 -12.50
C HIS A 172 -7.90 4.31 -12.47
N PHE A 173 -7.76 4.98 -11.34
CA PHE A 173 -7.97 6.41 -11.22
C PHE A 173 -6.73 7.07 -10.63
N ILE A 174 -6.53 8.36 -10.95
CA ILE A 174 -5.49 9.18 -10.33
C ILE A 174 -6.20 10.16 -9.40
N PRO A 175 -6.00 10.08 -8.05
CA PRO A 175 -6.75 10.89 -7.09
C PRO A 175 -6.72 12.39 -7.40
N LEU A 176 -5.58 12.92 -7.85
CA LEU A 176 -5.43 14.33 -8.20
C LEU A 176 -6.35 14.77 -9.34
N LEU A 177 -6.66 13.88 -10.29
CA LEU A 177 -7.44 14.18 -11.50
C LEU A 177 -8.94 13.95 -11.33
N VAL A 178 -9.37 13.27 -10.28
CA VAL A 178 -10.78 12.97 -9.99
C VAL A 178 -11.33 14.02 -9.05
N LEU A 179 -12.39 14.74 -9.46
CA LEU A 179 -13.02 15.75 -8.60
C LEU A 179 -13.53 15.16 -7.26
N PRO A 180 -13.22 15.80 -6.12
CA PRO A 180 -12.58 17.11 -5.93
C PRO A 180 -11.04 17.06 -5.71
N GLY A 181 -10.34 16.10 -6.28
CA GLY A 181 -8.90 15.83 -6.15
C GLY A 181 -7.97 17.04 -6.39
N PRO A 182 -8.23 17.97 -7.32
CA PRO A 182 -7.39 19.16 -7.49
C PRO A 182 -7.22 19.99 -6.20
N LEU A 183 -8.14 19.89 -5.22
CA LEU A 183 -7.97 20.53 -3.92
C LEU A 183 -6.73 20.01 -3.16
N LEU A 184 -6.24 18.82 -3.48
CA LEU A 184 -5.03 18.26 -2.87
C LEU A 184 -3.78 19.10 -3.17
N LEU A 185 -3.80 19.92 -4.23
CA LEU A 185 -2.73 20.88 -4.52
C LEU A 185 -2.54 21.91 -3.40
N LEU A 186 -3.54 22.13 -2.54
CA LEU A 186 -3.38 22.98 -1.36
C LEU A 186 -2.28 22.46 -0.40
N ALA A 187 -1.93 21.18 -0.47
CA ALA A 187 -0.80 20.63 0.28
C ALA A 187 0.54 21.25 -0.15
N LEU A 188 0.65 21.87 -1.34
CA LEU A 188 1.84 22.60 -1.79
C LEU A 188 2.18 23.78 -0.86
N TRP A 189 1.21 24.37 -0.16
CA TRP A 189 1.48 25.39 0.88
C TRP A 189 2.37 24.84 2.02
N ARG A 190 2.41 23.51 2.15
CA ARG A 190 3.28 22.77 3.08
C ARG A 190 4.37 22.00 2.36
N GLY A 191 4.86 22.46 1.22
CA GLY A 191 5.77 21.72 0.34
C GLY A 191 7.12 21.32 0.95
N ARG A 192 7.46 21.80 2.16
CA ARG A 192 8.61 21.34 2.96
C ARG A 192 8.25 20.26 3.97
N ASP A 193 6.95 20.01 4.21
CA ASP A 193 6.49 18.97 5.11
C ASP A 193 6.50 17.63 4.37
N ARG A 194 7.18 16.64 4.95
CA ARG A 194 7.27 15.29 4.41
C ARG A 194 5.90 14.64 4.23
N ASP A 195 4.96 14.88 5.15
CA ASP A 195 3.62 14.32 5.09
C ASP A 195 2.80 14.97 3.95
N ALA A 196 3.03 16.28 3.67
CA ALA A 196 2.43 16.96 2.51
C ALA A 196 2.98 16.43 1.18
N ILE A 197 4.29 16.26 1.10
CA ILE A 197 4.94 15.67 -0.09
C ILE A 197 4.42 14.25 -0.31
N PHE A 198 4.33 13.44 0.74
CA PHE A 198 3.81 12.08 0.66
C PHE A 198 2.36 12.04 0.17
N LEU A 199 1.50 12.91 0.70
CA LEU A 199 0.11 13.04 0.24
C LEU A 199 0.02 13.37 -1.25
N LEU A 200 0.82 14.35 -1.72
CA LEU A 200 0.85 14.76 -3.12
C LEU A 200 1.38 13.64 -4.04
N LEU A 201 2.46 12.97 -3.64
CA LEU A 201 2.99 11.84 -4.39
C LEU A 201 1.93 10.73 -4.52
N MET A 202 1.24 10.38 -3.42
CA MET A 202 0.16 9.41 -3.46
C MET A 202 -1.01 9.87 -4.34
N ALA A 203 -1.33 11.17 -4.33
CA ALA A 203 -2.39 11.74 -5.16
C ALA A 203 -2.09 11.69 -6.67
N CYS A 204 -0.82 11.68 -7.05
CA CYS A 204 -0.37 11.59 -8.45
C CYS A 204 -0.28 10.14 -8.95
N MET A 205 -0.31 9.13 -8.06
CA MET A 205 -0.15 7.74 -8.48
C MET A 205 -1.47 7.11 -8.91
N PRO A 206 -1.46 6.24 -9.94
CA PRO A 206 -2.62 5.46 -10.32
C PRO A 206 -3.01 4.51 -9.20
N GLN A 207 -4.29 4.51 -8.82
CA GLN A 207 -4.86 3.63 -7.81
C GLN A 207 -6.08 2.90 -8.36
N ARG A 208 -6.41 1.77 -7.76
CA ARG A 208 -7.54 0.98 -8.21
C ARG A 208 -8.66 0.92 -7.17
N TRP A 209 -8.30 0.69 -5.91
CA TRP A 209 -9.26 0.50 -4.83
C TRP A 209 -8.79 1.19 -3.54
N PHE A 210 -9.68 1.31 -2.58
CA PHE A 210 -9.45 1.93 -1.27
C PHE A 210 -8.21 1.41 -0.54
N PHE A 211 -7.88 0.12 -0.69
CA PHE A 211 -6.74 -0.50 -0.01
C PHE A 211 -5.39 0.10 -0.41
N ASP A 212 -5.25 0.67 -1.60
CA ASP A 212 -4.02 1.35 -2.02
C ASP A 212 -3.75 2.60 -1.17
N SER A 213 -4.80 3.28 -0.74
CA SER A 213 -4.71 4.48 0.08
C SER A 213 -4.38 4.21 1.56
N PHE A 214 -4.35 2.95 2.01
CA PHE A 214 -4.06 2.63 3.42
C PHE A 214 -2.73 3.20 3.92
N VAL A 215 -1.71 3.28 3.06
CA VAL A 215 -0.40 3.87 3.43
C VAL A 215 -0.50 5.33 3.89
N LEU A 216 -1.57 6.05 3.54
CA LEU A 216 -1.81 7.42 4.01
C LEU A 216 -1.99 7.51 5.53
N TRP A 217 -2.31 6.40 6.22
CA TRP A 217 -2.35 6.36 7.69
C TRP A 217 -0.98 6.48 8.35
N LEU A 218 0.09 6.61 7.57
CA LEU A 218 1.39 7.09 8.05
C LEU A 218 1.36 8.60 8.37
N ILE A 219 0.43 9.38 7.78
CA ILE A 219 0.30 10.84 7.98
C ILE A 219 -0.26 11.20 9.37
N PRO A 220 -1.43 10.73 9.82
CA PRO A 220 -1.97 11.14 11.12
C PRO A 220 -1.10 10.62 12.26
N LYS A 221 -0.69 11.51 13.18
CA LYS A 221 0.23 11.19 14.29
C LYS A 221 -0.47 11.13 15.65
N SER A 222 -1.42 12.04 15.88
CA SER A 222 -2.15 12.09 17.16
C SER A 222 -3.33 11.12 17.19
N ARG A 223 -3.73 10.70 18.40
CA ARG A 223 -4.91 9.85 18.60
C ARG A 223 -6.16 10.45 17.94
N ARG A 224 -6.37 11.76 18.09
CA ARG A 224 -7.52 12.46 17.50
C ARG A 224 -7.50 12.43 15.98
N GLU A 225 -6.35 12.71 15.35
CA GLU A 225 -6.20 12.66 13.89
C GLU A 225 -6.51 11.27 13.36
N ILE A 226 -6.00 10.20 14.01
CA ILE A 226 -6.21 8.82 13.57
C ILE A 226 -7.68 8.42 13.69
N ILE A 227 -8.33 8.74 14.81
CA ILE A 227 -9.73 8.35 15.04
C ILE A 227 -10.63 9.00 13.98
N TRP A 228 -10.57 10.32 13.82
CA TRP A 228 -11.50 10.96 12.90
C TRP A 228 -11.22 10.61 11.44
N THR A 229 -9.95 10.48 11.00
CA THR A 229 -9.63 10.03 9.65
C THR A 229 -10.08 8.57 9.42
N ALA A 230 -9.93 7.70 10.42
CA ALA A 230 -10.44 6.34 10.36
C ALA A 230 -11.98 6.33 10.22
N VAL A 231 -12.70 7.11 11.05
CA VAL A 231 -14.16 7.22 10.99
C VAL A 231 -14.61 7.74 9.62
N PHE A 232 -14.00 8.82 9.10
CA PHE A 232 -14.34 9.35 7.78
C PHE A 232 -14.13 8.32 6.67
N SER A 233 -13.08 7.49 6.75
CA SER A 233 -12.79 6.48 5.74
C SER A 233 -13.92 5.45 5.57
N TRP A 234 -14.71 5.19 6.62
CA TRP A 234 -15.88 4.31 6.54
C TRP A 234 -17.00 4.88 5.68
N GLY A 235 -17.03 6.21 5.43
CA GLY A 235 -17.94 6.79 4.44
C GLY A 235 -17.74 6.19 3.05
N ALA A 236 -16.48 5.98 2.62
CA ALA A 236 -16.18 5.27 1.37
C ALA A 236 -16.63 3.80 1.42
N GLY A 237 -16.45 3.13 2.56
CA GLY A 237 -16.90 1.76 2.78
C GLY A 237 -18.41 1.61 2.71
N LEU A 238 -19.15 2.52 3.36
CA LEU A 238 -20.60 2.53 3.34
C LEU A 238 -21.14 2.78 1.92
N LEU A 239 -20.58 3.73 1.18
CA LEU A 239 -20.97 3.96 -0.22
C LEU A 239 -20.71 2.70 -1.06
N ARG A 240 -19.58 2.03 -0.88
CA ARG A 240 -19.29 0.77 -1.57
C ARG A 240 -20.27 -0.35 -1.20
N TRP A 241 -20.78 -0.35 0.03
CA TRP A 241 -21.77 -1.33 0.49
C TRP A 241 -23.13 -1.13 -0.18
N TYR A 242 -23.58 0.14 -0.27
CA TYR A 242 -24.89 0.48 -0.85
C TYR A 242 -24.88 0.62 -2.37
N HIS A 243 -23.71 0.90 -2.95
CA HIS A 243 -23.55 1.17 -4.37
C HIS A 243 -22.44 0.30 -4.98
N THR A 244 -22.78 -0.46 -6.02
CA THR A 244 -21.75 -1.09 -6.86
C THR A 244 -21.26 -0.05 -7.85
N PRO A 245 -19.97 0.39 -7.77
CA PRO A 245 -19.45 1.38 -8.69
C PRO A 245 -19.41 0.81 -10.12
N HIS A 246 -19.88 1.59 -11.08
CA HIS A 246 -19.82 1.23 -12.50
C HIS A 246 -18.45 1.52 -13.12
N HIS A 247 -17.73 2.51 -12.57
CA HIS A 247 -16.43 2.93 -13.06
C HIS A 247 -15.46 3.21 -11.92
N PHE A 248 -14.15 3.02 -12.17
CA PHE A 248 -13.11 3.33 -11.18
C PHE A 248 -13.06 4.82 -10.80
N THR A 249 -13.56 5.72 -11.65
CA THR A 249 -13.69 7.15 -11.30
C THR A 249 -14.66 7.40 -10.13
N GLU A 250 -15.68 6.59 -9.95
CA GLU A 250 -16.59 6.69 -8.78
C GLU A 250 -15.86 6.27 -7.51
N VAL A 251 -15.13 5.15 -7.57
CA VAL A 251 -14.26 4.72 -6.46
C VAL A 251 -13.25 5.82 -6.13
N GLY A 252 -12.68 6.45 -7.15
CA GLY A 252 -11.77 7.57 -7.02
C GLY A 252 -12.40 8.76 -6.29
N ARG A 253 -13.63 9.15 -6.63
CA ARG A 253 -14.36 10.24 -5.95
C ARG A 253 -14.56 9.95 -4.47
N TRP A 254 -15.01 8.73 -4.13
CA TRP A 254 -15.20 8.34 -2.73
C TRP A 254 -13.86 8.29 -1.97
N THR A 255 -12.82 7.78 -2.63
CA THR A 255 -11.47 7.75 -2.05
C THR A 255 -10.97 9.17 -1.77
N VAL A 256 -11.13 10.09 -2.72
CA VAL A 256 -10.71 11.49 -2.54
C VAL A 256 -11.51 12.14 -1.41
N LEU A 257 -12.84 12.04 -1.43
CA LEU A 257 -13.72 12.69 -0.44
C LEU A 257 -13.49 12.18 0.98
N PHE A 258 -13.41 10.87 1.17
CA PHE A 258 -13.44 10.26 2.51
C PHE A 258 -12.06 9.85 3.04
N ILE A 259 -11.02 9.88 2.19
CA ILE A 259 -9.67 9.50 2.60
C ILE A 259 -8.69 10.65 2.36
N TYR A 260 -8.53 11.10 1.11
CA TYR A 260 -7.51 12.09 0.78
C TYR A 260 -7.79 13.48 1.36
N LEU A 261 -9.03 14.01 1.24
CA LEU A 261 -9.37 15.30 1.81
C LEU A 261 -9.25 15.34 3.34
N PRO A 262 -9.69 14.31 4.10
CA PRO A 262 -9.36 14.21 5.51
C PRO A 262 -7.85 14.28 5.79
N MET A 263 -7.01 13.58 5.02
CA MET A 263 -5.55 13.65 5.19
C MET A 263 -5.01 15.06 4.87
N LEU A 264 -5.56 15.74 3.85
CA LEU A 264 -5.21 17.12 3.54
C LEU A 264 -5.53 18.04 4.74
N VAL A 265 -6.71 17.90 5.35
CA VAL A 265 -7.06 18.69 6.55
C VAL A 265 -6.07 18.44 7.68
N VAL A 266 -5.65 17.17 7.91
CA VAL A 266 -4.60 16.86 8.90
C VAL A 266 -3.30 17.61 8.60
N VAL A 267 -2.85 17.55 7.35
CA VAL A 267 -1.60 18.21 6.92
C VAL A 267 -1.70 19.73 7.11
N LEU A 268 -2.78 20.35 6.68
CA LEU A 268 -2.95 21.82 6.73
C LEU A 268 -3.18 22.35 8.15
N SER A 269 -3.84 21.59 9.02
CA SER A 269 -4.17 22.01 10.39
C SER A 269 -2.97 22.04 11.34
N ARG A 270 -1.84 21.42 10.99
CA ARG A 270 -0.65 21.43 11.83
C ARG A 270 0.05 22.77 11.74
N THR A 271 0.28 23.40 12.90
CA THR A 271 1.04 24.66 12.99
C THR A 271 2.53 24.39 12.77
N THR A 272 3.20 25.25 11.98
CA THR A 272 4.64 25.17 11.62
C THR A 272 5.58 25.15 12.82
N ALA A 273 5.17 25.71 13.96
CA ALA A 273 5.98 25.83 15.17
C ALA A 273 6.28 24.51 15.91
N LYS A 274 5.54 23.43 15.64
CA LYS A 274 5.70 22.14 16.33
C LYS A 274 6.77 21.23 15.72
N TYR A 275 7.20 21.49 14.49
CA TYR A 275 8.14 20.64 13.77
C TYR A 275 9.61 20.88 14.14
N SER A 276 9.99 22.12 14.50
CA SER A 276 11.39 22.41 14.87
C SER A 276 11.84 21.74 16.17
N GLN A 277 10.92 21.32 17.03
CA GLN A 277 11.25 20.69 18.32
C GLN A 277 11.31 19.14 18.27
N LEU A 278 10.78 18.51 17.22
CA LEU A 278 10.80 17.04 17.08
C LEU A 278 12.02 16.55 16.29
N GLU A 279 12.59 17.37 15.42
CA GLU A 279 13.81 17.02 14.66
C GLU A 279 15.10 17.09 15.51
N VAL A 280 15.06 17.77 16.66
CA VAL A 280 16.24 17.91 17.55
C VAL A 280 16.38 16.70 18.51
N LYS A 281 15.43 15.77 18.55
CA LYS A 281 15.44 14.63 19.48
C LYS A 281 15.61 13.25 18.81
N CYS A 282 16.02 13.21 17.54
CA CYS A 282 16.35 11.94 16.86
C CYS A 282 17.83 11.84 16.55
#